data_26ddea58550fd031945c65d0070ccb5c
#
_entry.id   26ddea58550fd031945c65d0070ccb5c
#
_cell.length_a   1.000
_cell.length_b   1.000
_cell.length_c   1.000
_cell.angle_alpha   90.00
_cell.angle_beta   90.00
_cell.angle_gamma   90.00
#
_symmetry.space_group_name_H-M   'P 1'
#
loop_
_entity.id
_entity.type
_entity.pdbx_description
1 polymer ?
#
loop_
_entity_poly.entity_id
_entity_poly.type
_entity_poly.pdbx_seq_one_letter_code
_entity_poly.pdbx_strand_id
1 'polypeptide(L)'
;DFEVIIIDNNTKDPAVWEPVKAYCEELGPRFRFFHVAPIAGFKGGALNYILPHTAPDAEVVAVIDSDYCVDRNWLKHMVPHFADPKIAVVQSPQDYRDGEENSFKKLCYAEYKGFFHIGMVTRNDRDAIIQHGTMTMIRRSVMDELKWADWTICEDAELGLRVFEKGYSAAYAHQSFGRGLMPDTFIDYKKQRFRWAYGAIQIMKGHARSLFLGKDSQLTRGQRYHFVAGWLPWIADGLNIFFTIGALLWSAAMI
;
A
#
# COMPACT_ATOMS: atom_id res chain seq x y z
N ASP A 1 1.01 1.38 -24.69
CA ASP A 1 0.26 2.63 -24.53
C ASP A 1 -0.21 2.77 -23.08
N PHE A 2 -0.59 3.96 -22.61
CA PHE A 2 -1.10 4.19 -21.26
C PHE A 2 -1.99 5.43 -21.22
N GLU A 3 -2.89 5.48 -20.27
CA GLU A 3 -3.64 6.65 -19.84
C GLU A 3 -3.32 7.00 -18.38
N VAL A 4 -3.58 8.22 -17.99
CA VAL A 4 -3.43 8.70 -16.62
C VAL A 4 -4.77 9.25 -16.14
N ILE A 5 -5.28 8.69 -15.05
CA ILE A 5 -6.52 9.14 -14.44
C ILE A 5 -6.19 9.66 -13.04
N ILE A 6 -6.48 10.92 -12.82
CA ILE A 6 -6.35 11.57 -11.53
C ILE A 6 -7.72 11.58 -10.88
N ILE A 7 -7.82 11.02 -9.68
CA ILE A 7 -9.02 11.11 -8.87
C ILE A 7 -8.73 11.90 -7.59
N ASP A 8 -9.45 12.99 -7.43
CA ASP A 8 -9.54 13.75 -6.18
C ASP A 8 -10.82 13.36 -5.45
N ASN A 9 -10.69 13.02 -4.17
CA ASN A 9 -11.81 12.57 -3.38
C ASN A 9 -12.03 13.43 -2.13
N ASN A 10 -13.23 13.96 -1.99
CA ASN A 10 -13.70 14.72 -0.84
C ASN A 10 -12.97 16.05 -0.55
N THR A 11 -12.15 16.59 -1.43
CA THR A 11 -11.55 17.91 -1.28
C THR A 11 -12.64 18.98 -1.44
N LYS A 12 -12.85 19.78 -0.38
CA LYS A 12 -13.93 20.77 -0.33
C LYS A 12 -13.59 22.07 -1.05
N ASP A 13 -12.32 22.45 -1.01
CA ASP A 13 -11.86 23.74 -1.57
C ASP A 13 -11.50 23.57 -3.05
N PRO A 14 -12.24 24.22 -3.97
CA PRO A 14 -11.94 24.19 -5.40
C PRO A 14 -10.54 24.72 -5.73
N ALA A 15 -10.02 25.67 -4.98
CA ALA A 15 -8.68 26.22 -5.19
C ALA A 15 -7.57 25.17 -5.10
N VAL A 16 -7.84 24.01 -4.48
CA VAL A 16 -6.87 22.90 -4.35
C VAL A 16 -6.90 21.98 -5.56
N TRP A 17 -8.07 21.64 -6.12
CA TRP A 17 -8.19 20.64 -7.17
C TRP A 17 -8.42 21.21 -8.58
N GLU A 18 -9.04 22.40 -8.71
CA GLU A 18 -9.27 23.02 -10.03
C GLU A 18 -7.98 23.26 -10.83
N PRO A 19 -6.85 23.72 -10.24
CA PRO A 19 -5.59 23.85 -10.96
C PRO A 19 -5.08 22.52 -11.54
N VAL A 20 -5.29 21.41 -10.82
CA VAL A 20 -4.90 20.08 -11.30
C VAL A 20 -5.78 19.64 -12.47
N LYS A 21 -7.08 19.90 -12.39
CA LYS A 21 -8.02 19.65 -13.49
C LYS A 21 -7.63 20.42 -14.75
N ALA A 22 -7.40 21.72 -14.63
CA ALA A 22 -6.99 22.57 -15.75
C ALA A 22 -5.69 22.05 -16.39
N TYR A 23 -4.71 21.68 -15.58
CA TYR A 23 -3.45 21.11 -16.07
C TYR A 23 -3.65 19.78 -16.81
N CYS A 24 -4.55 18.91 -16.34
CA CYS A 24 -4.88 17.68 -17.08
C CYS A 24 -5.50 17.98 -18.45
N GLU A 25 -6.34 18.99 -18.54
CA GLU A 25 -6.94 19.42 -19.82
C GLU A 25 -5.87 19.93 -20.81
N GLU A 26 -4.87 20.68 -20.32
CA GLU A 26 -3.72 21.13 -21.12
C GLU A 26 -2.84 19.97 -21.63
N LEU A 27 -2.68 18.92 -20.84
CA LEU A 27 -1.90 17.74 -21.21
C LEU A 27 -2.58 16.86 -22.25
N GLY A 28 -3.87 17.08 -22.49
CA GLY A 28 -4.64 16.43 -23.55
C GLY A 28 -5.33 15.12 -23.11
N PRO A 29 -6.00 14.42 -24.03
CA PRO A 29 -7.01 13.39 -23.73
C PRO A 29 -6.47 12.14 -23.02
N ARG A 30 -5.14 11.96 -22.99
CA ARG A 30 -4.50 10.89 -22.23
C ARG A 30 -4.60 11.10 -20.71
N PHE A 31 -4.80 12.35 -20.27
CA PHE A 31 -4.90 12.73 -18.88
C PHE A 31 -6.34 13.11 -18.55
N ARG A 32 -6.96 12.37 -17.64
CA ARG A 32 -8.34 12.60 -17.25
C ARG A 32 -8.41 12.89 -15.75
N PHE A 33 -9.21 13.86 -15.38
CA PHE A 33 -9.39 14.28 -14.00
C PHE A 33 -10.83 14.04 -13.54
N PHE A 34 -10.98 13.51 -12.33
CA PHE A 34 -12.26 13.31 -11.67
C PHE A 34 -12.21 13.89 -10.26
N HIS A 35 -13.16 14.78 -9.96
CA HIS A 35 -13.44 15.21 -8.59
C HIS A 35 -14.71 14.55 -8.12
N VAL A 36 -14.65 13.83 -6.99
CA VAL A 36 -15.78 13.08 -6.45
C VAL A 36 -15.97 13.39 -4.97
N ALA A 37 -17.11 13.99 -4.64
CA ALA A 37 -17.51 14.32 -3.28
C ALA A 37 -19.04 14.35 -3.18
N PRO A 38 -19.67 13.69 -2.16
CA PRO A 38 -19.02 12.82 -1.18
C PRO A 38 -18.75 11.42 -1.72
N ILE A 39 -17.65 10.80 -1.29
CA ILE A 39 -17.39 9.39 -1.49
C ILE A 39 -16.93 8.74 -0.19
N ALA A 40 -17.44 7.53 0.09
CA ALA A 40 -17.07 6.72 1.23
C ALA A 40 -15.98 5.69 0.87
N GLY A 41 -15.44 4.98 1.86
CA GLY A 41 -14.51 3.88 1.65
C GLY A 41 -13.05 4.30 1.46
N PHE A 42 -12.68 5.48 1.96
CA PHE A 42 -11.30 5.99 1.93
C PHE A 42 -10.70 6.01 0.49
N LYS A 43 -9.42 5.70 0.36
CA LYS A 43 -8.75 5.57 -0.93
C LYS A 43 -9.31 4.40 -1.75
N GLY A 44 -9.62 3.26 -1.11
CA GLY A 44 -10.22 2.10 -1.77
C GLY A 44 -11.56 2.43 -2.45
N GLY A 45 -12.42 3.22 -1.80
CA GLY A 45 -13.68 3.69 -2.38
C GLY A 45 -13.46 4.55 -3.63
N ALA A 46 -12.51 5.47 -3.58
CA ALA A 46 -12.15 6.32 -4.73
C ALA A 46 -11.59 5.49 -5.89
N LEU A 47 -10.70 4.53 -5.60
CA LEU A 47 -10.13 3.64 -6.61
C LEU A 47 -11.20 2.72 -7.24
N ASN A 48 -12.16 2.22 -6.46
CA ASN A 48 -13.29 1.45 -6.97
C ASN A 48 -14.21 2.29 -7.86
N TYR A 49 -14.43 3.56 -7.49
CA TYR A 49 -15.21 4.47 -8.31
C TYR A 49 -14.59 4.70 -9.68
N ILE A 50 -13.26 4.89 -9.74
CA ILE A 50 -12.57 5.22 -10.98
C ILE A 50 -12.30 4.01 -11.88
N LEU A 51 -12.24 2.80 -11.32
CA LEU A 51 -11.90 1.58 -12.06
C LEU A 51 -12.76 1.35 -13.32
N PRO A 52 -14.09 1.52 -13.31
CA PRO A 52 -14.92 1.39 -14.51
C PRO A 52 -14.67 2.47 -15.58
N HIS A 53 -14.01 3.55 -15.21
CA HIS A 53 -13.67 4.65 -16.12
C HIS A 53 -12.31 4.47 -16.81
N THR A 54 -11.56 3.42 -16.47
CA THR A 54 -10.31 3.07 -17.19
C THR A 54 -10.65 2.52 -18.57
N ALA A 55 -9.69 2.62 -19.50
CA ALA A 55 -9.86 2.09 -20.86
C ALA A 55 -10.27 0.60 -20.80
N PRO A 56 -11.25 0.16 -21.63
CA PRO A 56 -11.77 -1.20 -21.58
C PRO A 56 -10.74 -2.27 -21.99
N ASP A 57 -9.72 -1.88 -22.72
CA ASP A 57 -8.60 -2.71 -23.16
C ASP A 57 -7.38 -2.60 -22.23
N ALA A 58 -7.47 -1.88 -21.10
CA ALA A 58 -6.41 -1.81 -20.12
C ALA A 58 -6.18 -3.18 -19.46
N GLU A 59 -4.98 -3.73 -19.61
CA GLU A 59 -4.59 -5.03 -19.05
C GLU A 59 -4.03 -4.91 -17.61
N VAL A 60 -3.51 -3.74 -17.27
CA VAL A 60 -2.86 -3.47 -15.98
C VAL A 60 -3.32 -2.13 -15.43
N VAL A 61 -3.64 -2.11 -14.15
CA VAL A 61 -3.93 -0.89 -13.38
C VAL A 61 -2.73 -0.56 -12.51
N ALA A 62 -2.21 0.64 -12.62
CA ALA A 62 -1.12 1.15 -11.80
C ALA A 62 -1.64 2.21 -10.82
N VAL A 63 -1.18 2.17 -9.58
CA VAL A 63 -1.56 3.14 -8.55
C VAL A 63 -0.33 3.91 -8.08
N ILE A 64 -0.47 5.24 -8.09
CA ILE A 64 0.57 6.19 -7.68
C ILE A 64 -0.07 7.23 -6.77
N ASP A 65 0.53 7.49 -5.61
CA ASP A 65 0.13 8.59 -4.74
C ASP A 65 0.57 9.93 -5.32
N SER A 66 -0.18 10.99 -5.08
CA SER A 66 -0.01 12.31 -5.69
C SER A 66 1.32 13.00 -5.34
N ASP A 67 1.99 12.57 -4.29
CA ASP A 67 3.29 13.09 -3.85
C ASP A 67 4.50 12.40 -4.51
N TYR A 68 4.26 11.39 -5.37
CA TYR A 68 5.33 10.62 -6.02
C TYR A 68 5.79 11.23 -7.33
N CYS A 69 7.11 11.36 -7.47
CA CYS A 69 7.78 11.59 -8.75
C CYS A 69 8.25 10.24 -9.30
N VAL A 70 7.71 9.84 -10.45
CA VAL A 70 7.89 8.52 -11.05
C VAL A 70 8.99 8.54 -12.11
N ASP A 71 9.85 7.52 -12.13
CA ASP A 71 10.86 7.33 -13.17
C ASP A 71 10.19 6.92 -14.50
N ARG A 72 10.64 7.53 -15.61
CA ARG A 72 10.14 7.26 -16.97
C ARG A 72 10.27 5.80 -17.42
N ASN A 73 11.12 5.02 -16.76
CA ASN A 73 11.32 3.61 -17.09
C ASN A 73 10.46 2.65 -16.26
N TRP A 74 9.68 3.17 -15.29
CA TRP A 74 8.88 2.36 -14.40
C TRP A 74 8.01 1.33 -15.14
N LEU A 75 7.18 1.79 -16.09
CA LEU A 75 6.31 0.90 -16.86
C LEU A 75 7.11 -0.16 -17.65
N LYS A 76 8.25 0.25 -18.25
CA LYS A 76 9.08 -0.65 -19.04
C LYS A 76 9.68 -1.81 -18.22
N HIS A 77 10.00 -1.54 -16.95
CA HIS A 77 10.58 -2.56 -16.07
C HIS A 77 9.53 -3.42 -15.37
N MET A 78 8.37 -2.85 -15.05
CA MET A 78 7.37 -3.54 -14.24
C MET A 78 6.38 -4.36 -15.08
N VAL A 79 5.91 -3.82 -16.21
CA VAL A 79 4.91 -4.49 -17.07
C VAL A 79 5.33 -5.87 -17.56
N PRO A 80 6.60 -6.13 -17.94
CA PRO A 80 7.02 -7.46 -18.40
C PRO A 80 6.78 -8.60 -17.41
N HIS A 81 6.72 -8.32 -16.10
CA HIS A 81 6.41 -9.35 -15.10
C HIS A 81 5.03 -9.98 -15.31
N PHE A 82 4.09 -9.24 -15.90
CA PHE A 82 2.75 -9.75 -16.20
C PHE A 82 2.70 -10.75 -17.37
N ALA A 83 3.81 -11.05 -18.02
CA ALA A 83 3.90 -12.15 -18.98
C ALA A 83 3.60 -13.51 -18.32
N ASP A 84 3.91 -13.66 -17.03
CA ASP A 84 3.41 -14.79 -16.24
C ASP A 84 1.95 -14.54 -15.82
N PRO A 85 0.99 -15.38 -16.28
CA PRO A 85 -0.43 -15.20 -15.94
C PRO A 85 -0.74 -15.40 -14.46
N LYS A 86 0.14 -16.01 -13.68
CA LYS A 86 -0.01 -16.15 -12.22
C LYS A 86 0.28 -14.86 -11.48
N ILE A 87 1.11 -13.99 -12.04
CA ILE A 87 1.45 -12.73 -11.39
C ILE A 87 0.27 -11.76 -11.53
N ALA A 88 -0.33 -11.44 -10.40
CA ALA A 88 -1.44 -10.49 -10.29
C ALA A 88 -1.00 -9.12 -9.79
N VAL A 89 0.08 -9.04 -9.01
CA VAL A 89 0.62 -7.79 -8.46
C VAL A 89 2.10 -7.69 -8.75
N VAL A 90 2.54 -6.52 -9.18
CA VAL A 90 3.95 -6.16 -9.30
C VAL A 90 4.20 -4.89 -8.51
N GLN A 91 5.11 -4.95 -7.55
CA GLN A 91 5.39 -3.89 -6.59
C GLN A 91 6.84 -3.45 -6.68
N SER A 92 7.10 -2.15 -6.66
CA SER A 92 8.45 -1.61 -6.43
C SER A 92 8.56 -0.96 -5.05
N PRO A 93 9.78 -0.82 -4.50
CA PRO A 93 9.99 -0.16 -3.22
C PRO A 93 9.41 1.25 -3.19
N GLN A 94 8.87 1.63 -2.06
CA GLN A 94 8.67 3.05 -1.77
C GLN A 94 10.02 3.67 -1.41
N ASP A 95 10.27 4.83 -1.97
CA ASP A 95 11.48 5.62 -1.74
C ASP A 95 11.08 7.10 -1.57
N TYR A 96 11.98 7.92 -1.04
CA TYR A 96 11.66 9.27 -0.61
C TYR A 96 12.74 10.26 -1.05
N ARG A 97 12.30 11.42 -1.58
CA ARG A 97 13.22 12.43 -2.13
C ARG A 97 13.78 13.38 -1.07
N ASP A 98 13.11 13.48 0.08
CA ASP A 98 13.42 14.37 1.19
C ASP A 98 13.93 13.64 2.46
N GLY A 99 14.21 12.34 2.35
CA GLY A 99 14.62 11.50 3.48
C GLY A 99 15.93 11.92 4.17
N GLU A 100 16.77 12.73 3.51
CA GLU A 100 18.02 13.23 4.06
C GLU A 100 17.95 14.70 4.57
N GLU A 101 16.77 15.32 4.54
CA GLU A 101 16.58 16.75 4.78
C GLU A 101 16.88 17.18 6.23
N ASN A 102 16.52 16.34 7.20
CA ASN A 102 16.80 16.58 8.62
C ASN A 102 16.92 15.24 9.39
N SER A 103 17.34 15.32 10.66
CA SER A 103 17.60 14.12 11.49
C SER A 103 16.36 13.26 11.71
N PHE A 104 15.18 13.87 11.85
CA PHE A 104 13.92 13.13 12.02
C PHE A 104 13.59 12.33 10.75
N LYS A 105 13.62 12.98 9.58
CA LYS A 105 13.38 12.31 8.29
C LYS A 105 14.43 11.22 8.01
N LYS A 106 15.71 11.43 8.38
CA LYS A 106 16.75 10.38 8.27
C LYS A 106 16.44 9.13 9.07
N LEU A 107 15.96 9.28 10.29
CA LEU A 107 15.56 8.13 11.13
C LEU A 107 14.37 7.39 10.55
N CYS A 108 13.33 8.11 10.14
CA CYS A 108 12.17 7.52 9.47
C CYS A 108 12.57 6.81 8.16
N TYR A 109 13.46 7.43 7.37
CA TYR A 109 13.92 6.85 6.12
C TYR A 109 14.75 5.57 6.31
N ALA A 110 15.59 5.53 7.34
CA ALA A 110 16.34 4.32 7.69
C ALA A 110 15.41 3.15 8.03
N GLU A 111 14.36 3.41 8.80
CA GLU A 111 13.33 2.42 9.11
C GLU A 111 12.61 1.92 7.85
N TYR A 112 12.18 2.83 6.98
CA TYR A 112 11.50 2.46 5.73
C TYR A 112 12.40 1.67 4.79
N LYS A 113 13.68 2.04 4.67
CA LYS A 113 14.66 1.25 3.91
C LYS A 113 14.76 -0.18 4.42
N GLY A 114 14.79 -0.38 5.72
CA GLY A 114 14.78 -1.72 6.31
C GLY A 114 13.57 -2.53 5.87
N PHE A 115 12.39 -1.94 5.87
CA PHE A 115 11.17 -2.61 5.46
C PHE A 115 11.13 -2.86 3.94
N PHE A 116 11.30 -1.82 3.12
CA PHE A 116 11.10 -1.93 1.66
C PHE A 116 12.25 -2.62 0.94
N HIS A 117 13.51 -2.36 1.31
CA HIS A 117 14.68 -2.86 0.57
C HIS A 117 15.28 -4.14 1.17
N ILE A 118 14.88 -4.55 2.38
CA ILE A 118 15.32 -5.80 3.01
C ILE A 118 14.12 -6.72 3.25
N GLY A 119 13.17 -6.27 4.04
CA GLY A 119 12.05 -7.08 4.46
C GLY A 119 11.17 -7.56 3.31
N MET A 120 10.87 -6.69 2.35
CA MET A 120 10.03 -7.04 1.20
C MET A 120 10.76 -7.93 0.18
N VAL A 121 12.07 -7.74 0.00
CA VAL A 121 12.89 -8.62 -0.84
C VAL A 121 12.86 -10.05 -0.33
N THR A 122 13.09 -10.24 0.98
CA THR A 122 13.03 -11.58 1.61
C THR A 122 11.63 -12.21 1.50
N ARG A 123 10.57 -11.41 1.55
CA ARG A 123 9.19 -11.88 1.35
C ARG A 123 8.91 -12.27 -0.09
N ASN A 124 9.52 -11.57 -1.06
CA ASN A 124 9.39 -11.92 -2.48
C ASN A 124 9.89 -13.33 -2.77
N ASP A 125 11.01 -13.75 -2.15
CA ASP A 125 11.54 -15.12 -2.28
C ASP A 125 10.57 -16.19 -1.78
N ARG A 126 9.57 -15.80 -1.01
CA ARG A 126 8.54 -16.67 -0.44
C ARG A 126 7.16 -16.45 -1.05
N ASP A 127 7.09 -15.63 -2.11
CA ASP A 127 5.81 -15.22 -2.72
C ASP A 127 4.82 -14.73 -1.65
N ALA A 128 5.27 -13.81 -0.81
CA ALA A 128 4.53 -13.35 0.38
C ALA A 128 4.73 -11.85 0.64
N ILE A 129 4.85 -11.04 -0.41
CA ILE A 129 4.97 -9.60 -0.28
C ILE A 129 3.68 -9.02 0.35
N ILE A 130 3.84 -7.94 1.09
CA ILE A 130 2.71 -7.13 1.55
C ILE A 130 2.59 -5.97 0.55
N GLN A 131 1.48 -5.92 -0.18
CA GLN A 131 1.24 -4.88 -1.17
C GLN A 131 1.17 -3.50 -0.50
N HIS A 132 1.62 -2.49 -1.22
CA HIS A 132 1.60 -1.08 -0.78
C HIS A 132 0.73 -0.25 -1.71
N GLY A 133 0.16 0.83 -1.19
CA GLY A 133 -0.82 1.66 -1.88
C GLY A 133 -0.28 2.54 -3.01
N THR A 134 1.04 2.55 -3.24
CA THR A 134 1.68 3.32 -4.32
C THR A 134 2.80 2.52 -4.97
N MET A 135 3.21 2.92 -6.17
CA MET A 135 4.23 2.23 -6.96
C MET A 135 3.91 0.75 -7.18
N THR A 136 2.62 0.44 -7.25
CA THR A 136 2.06 -0.90 -7.43
C THR A 136 1.34 -0.99 -8.77
N MET A 137 1.43 -2.15 -9.38
CA MET A 137 0.67 -2.51 -10.58
C MET A 137 -0.11 -3.78 -10.33
N ILE A 138 -1.33 -3.84 -10.82
CA ILE A 138 -2.25 -4.96 -10.59
C ILE A 138 -2.87 -5.36 -11.93
N ARG A 139 -2.93 -6.66 -12.19
CA ARG A 139 -3.61 -7.20 -13.38
C ARG A 139 -5.08 -6.79 -13.37
N ARG A 140 -5.56 -6.20 -14.47
CA ARG A 140 -6.91 -5.66 -14.57
C ARG A 140 -8.00 -6.70 -14.30
N SER A 141 -7.87 -7.91 -14.84
CA SER A 141 -8.86 -8.97 -14.62
C SER A 141 -8.98 -9.37 -13.15
N VAL A 142 -7.87 -9.35 -12.40
CA VAL A 142 -7.87 -9.60 -10.95
C VAL A 142 -8.53 -8.43 -10.19
N MET A 143 -8.29 -7.20 -10.63
CA MET A 143 -8.98 -6.04 -10.05
C MET A 143 -10.48 -6.04 -10.29
N ASP A 144 -10.93 -6.49 -11.46
CA ASP A 144 -12.36 -6.61 -11.77
C ASP A 144 -13.04 -7.66 -10.90
N GLU A 145 -12.32 -8.74 -10.55
CA GLU A 145 -12.81 -9.80 -9.63
C GLU A 145 -12.81 -9.33 -8.17
N LEU A 146 -11.69 -8.80 -7.69
CA LEU A 146 -11.47 -8.59 -6.26
C LEU A 146 -11.94 -7.21 -5.76
N LYS A 147 -11.72 -6.15 -6.54
CA LYS A 147 -11.91 -4.75 -6.13
C LYS A 147 -11.03 -4.36 -4.92
N TRP A 148 -10.93 -3.09 -4.60
CA TRP A 148 -10.33 -2.65 -3.34
C TRP A 148 -11.32 -2.78 -2.19
N ALA A 149 -10.84 -3.15 -1.02
CA ALA A 149 -11.64 -3.14 0.20
C ALA A 149 -11.96 -1.68 0.61
N ASP A 150 -13.23 -1.40 0.85
CA ASP A 150 -13.72 -0.09 1.30
C ASP A 150 -14.00 -0.02 2.81
N TRP A 151 -13.79 -1.17 3.50
CA TRP A 151 -14.02 -1.32 4.94
C TRP A 151 -12.74 -1.18 5.78
N THR A 152 -11.58 -1.16 5.16
CA THR A 152 -10.28 -0.96 5.83
C THR A 152 -9.53 0.23 5.26
N ILE A 153 -8.70 0.85 6.09
CA ILE A 153 -7.84 1.98 5.68
C ILE A 153 -6.53 1.51 5.02
N CYS A 154 -6.27 0.19 5.02
CA CYS A 154 -5.13 -0.44 4.35
C CYS A 154 -5.66 -1.36 3.23
N GLU A 155 -6.36 -0.77 2.28
CA GLU A 155 -6.99 -1.43 1.13
C GLU A 155 -5.98 -2.18 0.27
N ASP A 156 -4.74 -1.68 0.24
CA ASP A 156 -3.61 -2.23 -0.49
C ASP A 156 -3.13 -3.56 0.10
N ALA A 157 -2.80 -3.57 1.38
CA ALA A 157 -2.34 -4.77 2.08
C ALA A 157 -3.44 -5.84 2.15
N GLU A 158 -4.70 -5.42 2.25
CA GLU A 158 -5.86 -6.32 2.22
C GLU A 158 -6.04 -6.96 0.84
N LEU A 159 -5.95 -6.15 -0.23
CA LEU A 159 -6.02 -6.66 -1.60
C LEU A 159 -4.88 -7.65 -1.88
N GLY A 160 -3.64 -7.32 -1.49
CA GLY A 160 -2.50 -8.21 -1.62
C GLY A 160 -2.70 -9.56 -0.94
N LEU A 161 -3.32 -9.57 0.26
CA LEU A 161 -3.67 -10.81 0.93
C LEU A 161 -4.70 -11.62 0.14
N ARG A 162 -5.78 -11.00 -0.37
CA ARG A 162 -6.79 -11.69 -1.19
C ARG A 162 -6.25 -12.23 -2.50
N VAL A 163 -5.29 -11.55 -3.10
CA VAL A 163 -4.58 -12.04 -4.30
C VAL A 163 -3.95 -13.42 -4.01
N PHE A 164 -3.24 -13.55 -2.90
CA PHE A 164 -2.66 -14.84 -2.50
C PHE A 164 -3.72 -15.85 -2.04
N GLU A 165 -4.79 -15.41 -1.37
CA GLU A 165 -5.91 -16.29 -0.99
C GLU A 165 -6.58 -16.94 -2.20
N LYS A 166 -6.53 -16.30 -3.36
CA LYS A 166 -7.02 -16.81 -4.65
C LYS A 166 -5.99 -17.65 -5.41
N GLY A 167 -4.77 -17.78 -4.89
CA GLY A 167 -3.69 -18.57 -5.49
C GLY A 167 -2.92 -17.86 -6.59
N TYR A 168 -3.08 -16.54 -6.73
CA TYR A 168 -2.21 -15.72 -7.56
C TYR A 168 -0.87 -15.49 -6.85
N SER A 169 0.11 -15.03 -7.62
CA SER A 169 1.45 -14.65 -7.16
C SER A 169 1.69 -13.16 -7.33
N ALA A 170 2.74 -12.67 -6.69
CA ALA A 170 3.20 -11.31 -6.84
C ALA A 170 4.71 -11.26 -7.12
N ALA A 171 5.17 -10.17 -7.73
CA ALA A 171 6.58 -9.90 -7.93
C ALA A 171 6.98 -8.58 -7.28
N TYR A 172 8.18 -8.55 -6.70
CA TYR A 172 8.76 -7.37 -6.09
C TYR A 172 10.05 -6.97 -6.80
N ALA A 173 10.09 -5.77 -7.39
CA ALA A 173 11.31 -5.23 -7.98
C ALA A 173 12.25 -4.74 -6.87
N HIS A 174 13.57 -4.98 -7.04
CA HIS A 174 14.57 -4.51 -6.08
C HIS A 174 14.90 -3.01 -6.23
N GLN A 175 14.59 -2.44 -7.38
CA GLN A 175 14.90 -1.07 -7.73
C GLN A 175 13.71 -0.15 -7.44
N SER A 176 13.99 1.01 -6.86
CA SER A 176 13.02 2.10 -6.75
C SER A 176 12.84 2.79 -8.10
N PHE A 177 11.58 3.02 -8.48
CA PHE A 177 11.18 3.73 -9.70
C PHE A 177 10.37 5.00 -9.40
N GLY A 178 10.28 5.40 -8.15
CA GLY A 178 9.57 6.61 -7.77
C GLY A 178 9.89 7.03 -6.35
N ARG A 179 9.81 8.35 -6.09
CA ARG A 179 10.11 8.93 -4.79
C ARG A 179 9.02 9.86 -4.34
N GLY A 180 8.43 9.57 -3.19
CA GLY A 180 7.44 10.39 -2.50
C GLY A 180 8.04 11.35 -1.48
N LEU A 181 7.21 11.74 -0.53
CA LEU A 181 7.59 12.61 0.59
C LEU A 181 7.49 11.85 1.92
N MET A 182 8.44 12.13 2.81
CA MET A 182 8.41 11.67 4.20
C MET A 182 7.40 12.47 5.02
N PRO A 183 6.87 11.93 6.11
CA PRO A 183 6.14 12.74 7.09
C PRO A 183 7.01 13.90 7.60
N ASP A 184 6.48 15.13 7.56
CA ASP A 184 7.23 16.32 7.98
C ASP A 184 7.38 16.42 9.49
N THR A 185 6.40 15.92 10.24
CA THR A 185 6.37 16.01 11.70
C THR A 185 6.17 14.66 12.37
N PHE A 186 6.56 14.57 13.64
CA PHE A 186 6.24 13.40 14.47
C PHE A 186 4.73 13.13 14.57
N ILE A 187 3.90 14.17 14.52
CA ILE A 187 2.44 14.02 14.56
C ILE A 187 1.95 13.30 13.30
N ASP A 188 2.48 13.65 12.13
CA ASP A 188 2.09 13.04 10.86
C ASP A 188 2.61 11.60 10.77
N TYR A 189 3.84 11.35 11.21
CA TYR A 189 4.39 10.00 11.37
C TYR A 189 3.51 9.14 12.30
N LYS A 190 3.14 9.66 13.48
CA LYS A 190 2.26 8.97 14.43
C LYS A 190 0.90 8.63 13.80
N LYS A 191 0.29 9.59 13.08
CA LYS A 191 -1.00 9.36 12.37
C LYS A 191 -0.86 8.25 11.33
N GLN A 192 0.23 8.25 10.56
CA GLN A 192 0.49 7.23 9.55
C GLN A 192 0.65 5.85 10.21
N ARG A 193 1.46 5.74 11.27
CA ARG A 193 1.65 4.49 12.03
C ARG A 193 0.37 3.98 12.64
N PHE A 194 -0.44 4.86 13.20
CA PHE A 194 -1.75 4.51 13.73
C PHE A 194 -2.65 3.89 12.65
N ARG A 195 -2.71 4.49 11.47
CA ARG A 195 -3.49 3.95 10.34
C ARG A 195 -3.03 2.55 9.97
N TRP A 196 -1.72 2.33 9.85
CA TRP A 196 -1.16 1.03 9.49
C TRP A 196 -1.43 -0.04 10.55
N ALA A 197 -1.22 0.28 11.81
CA ALA A 197 -1.53 -0.63 12.92
C ALA A 197 -3.02 -0.96 12.98
N TYR A 198 -3.88 0.04 12.85
CA TYR A 198 -5.32 -0.15 12.87
C TYR A 198 -5.79 -1.01 11.69
N GLY A 199 -5.35 -0.70 10.49
CA GLY A 199 -5.67 -1.47 9.28
C GLY A 199 -5.17 -2.91 9.36
N ALA A 200 -3.94 -3.14 9.86
CA ALA A 200 -3.40 -4.48 10.06
C ALA A 200 -4.29 -5.32 11.01
N ILE A 201 -4.77 -4.74 12.12
CA ILE A 201 -5.68 -5.41 13.05
C ILE A 201 -7.05 -5.69 12.40
N GLN A 202 -7.58 -4.74 11.60
CA GLN A 202 -8.82 -4.97 10.85
C GLN A 202 -8.66 -6.15 9.89
N ILE A 203 -7.58 -6.19 9.10
CA ILE A 203 -7.29 -7.27 8.14
C ILE A 203 -7.13 -8.61 8.86
N MET A 204 -6.34 -8.66 9.93
CA MET A 204 -6.18 -9.90 10.71
C MET A 204 -7.50 -10.44 11.26
N LYS A 205 -8.42 -9.57 11.68
CA LYS A 205 -9.76 -9.98 12.12
C LYS A 205 -10.62 -10.47 10.97
N GLY A 206 -10.65 -9.72 9.86
CA GLY A 206 -11.44 -10.07 8.68
C GLY A 206 -11.01 -11.40 8.04
N HIS A 207 -9.70 -11.66 8.03
CA HIS A 207 -9.09 -12.84 7.42
C HIS A 207 -8.59 -13.88 8.44
N ALA A 208 -9.11 -13.88 9.67
CA ALA A 208 -8.65 -14.77 10.74
C ALA A 208 -8.73 -16.25 10.38
N ARG A 209 -9.76 -16.67 9.63
CA ARG A 209 -9.95 -18.07 9.23
C ARG A 209 -8.88 -18.54 8.25
N SER A 210 -8.55 -17.73 7.26
CA SER A 210 -7.52 -18.03 6.27
C SER A 210 -6.11 -17.96 6.88
N LEU A 211 -5.83 -16.93 7.64
CA LEU A 211 -4.52 -16.70 8.23
C LEU A 211 -4.16 -17.72 9.33
N PHE A 212 -5.05 -17.95 10.29
CA PHE A 212 -4.76 -18.78 11.44
C PHE A 212 -5.19 -20.23 11.27
N LEU A 213 -6.32 -20.49 10.59
CA LEU A 213 -6.85 -21.85 10.43
C LEU A 213 -6.52 -22.45 9.05
N GLY A 214 -6.07 -21.65 8.08
CA GLY A 214 -5.81 -22.06 6.72
C GLY A 214 -7.06 -22.57 5.98
N LYS A 215 -8.23 -22.03 6.33
CA LYS A 215 -9.52 -22.39 5.73
C LYS A 215 -9.95 -21.33 4.70
N ASP A 216 -10.69 -21.78 3.70
CA ASP A 216 -11.31 -20.93 2.67
C ASP A 216 -10.27 -20.10 1.86
N SER A 217 -9.02 -20.63 1.69
CA SER A 217 -7.92 -19.89 1.09
C SER A 217 -6.87 -20.82 0.50
N GLN A 218 -6.16 -20.36 -0.54
CA GLN A 218 -5.02 -21.05 -1.13
C GLN A 218 -3.67 -20.64 -0.50
N LEU A 219 -3.68 -19.86 0.57
CA LEU A 219 -2.47 -19.43 1.26
C LEU A 219 -1.61 -20.61 1.73
N THR A 220 -0.35 -20.61 1.33
CA THR A 220 0.65 -21.53 1.86
C THR A 220 0.94 -21.24 3.34
N ARG A 221 1.53 -22.20 4.06
CA ARG A 221 1.98 -21.99 5.45
C ARG A 221 3.01 -20.86 5.54
N GLY A 222 3.88 -20.75 4.54
CA GLY A 222 4.87 -19.68 4.45
C GLY A 222 4.23 -18.30 4.30
N GLN A 223 3.28 -18.14 3.40
CA GLN A 223 2.54 -16.89 3.22
C GLN A 223 1.81 -16.48 4.49
N ARG A 224 1.07 -17.39 5.13
CA ARG A 224 0.40 -17.12 6.41
C ARG A 224 1.37 -16.64 7.47
N TYR A 225 2.53 -17.32 7.61
CA TYR A 225 3.57 -16.89 8.54
C TYR A 225 4.05 -15.47 8.22
N HIS A 226 4.38 -15.17 6.97
CA HIS A 226 4.91 -13.86 6.58
C HIS A 226 3.90 -12.72 6.77
N PHE A 227 2.61 -12.95 6.49
CA PHE A 227 1.57 -11.96 6.74
C PHE A 227 1.40 -11.70 8.24
N VAL A 228 1.25 -12.74 9.05
CA VAL A 228 1.13 -12.60 10.52
C VAL A 228 2.38 -11.95 11.10
N ALA A 229 3.57 -12.44 10.74
CA ALA A 229 4.84 -11.88 11.23
C ALA A 229 5.07 -10.43 10.78
N GLY A 230 4.55 -10.03 9.61
CA GLY A 230 4.63 -8.65 9.12
C GLY A 230 3.79 -7.67 9.94
N TRP A 231 2.72 -8.14 10.58
CA TRP A 231 1.83 -7.31 11.39
C TRP A 231 2.03 -7.49 12.91
N LEU A 232 2.75 -8.55 13.32
CA LEU A 232 3.03 -8.83 14.74
C LEU A 232 3.73 -7.67 15.46
N PRO A 233 4.64 -6.88 14.86
CA PRO A 233 5.24 -5.73 15.51
C PRO A 233 4.23 -4.75 16.11
N TRP A 234 3.11 -4.49 15.42
CA TRP A 234 2.05 -3.60 15.93
C TRP A 234 1.40 -4.11 17.21
N ILE A 235 1.26 -5.42 17.34
CA ILE A 235 0.76 -6.06 18.58
C ILE A 235 1.84 -6.05 19.65
N ALA A 236 3.08 -6.34 19.29
CA ALA A 236 4.21 -6.35 20.21
C ALA A 236 4.45 -4.98 20.85
N ASP A 237 4.36 -3.90 20.05
CA ASP A 237 4.49 -2.52 20.55
C ASP A 237 3.40 -2.21 21.59
N GLY A 238 2.15 -2.60 21.31
CA GLY A 238 1.05 -2.45 22.27
C GLY A 238 1.27 -3.24 23.57
N LEU A 239 1.73 -4.48 23.47
CA LEU A 239 2.03 -5.33 24.63
C LEU A 239 3.23 -4.82 25.43
N ASN A 240 4.24 -4.27 24.78
CA ASN A 240 5.45 -3.74 25.42
C ASN A 240 5.15 -2.64 26.42
N ILE A 241 4.10 -1.82 26.20
CA ILE A 241 3.64 -0.82 27.16
C ILE A 241 3.23 -1.48 28.48
N PHE A 242 2.45 -2.55 28.43
CA PHE A 242 1.99 -3.29 29.61
C PHE A 242 3.15 -3.96 30.35
N PHE A 243 4.07 -4.58 29.61
CA PHE A 243 5.27 -5.20 30.20
C PHE A 243 6.17 -4.14 30.85
N THR A 244 6.35 -2.99 30.25
CA THR A 244 7.16 -1.89 30.80
C THR A 244 6.54 -1.36 32.10
N ILE A 245 5.24 -1.08 32.09
CA ILE A 245 4.51 -0.61 33.28
C ILE A 245 4.60 -1.70 34.40
N GLY A 246 4.32 -2.94 34.04
CA GLY A 246 4.42 -4.07 35.00
C GLY A 246 5.81 -4.21 35.60
N ALA A 247 6.87 -4.09 34.78
CA ALA A 247 8.25 -4.15 35.26
C ALA A 247 8.60 -2.99 36.20
N LEU A 248 8.15 -1.78 35.90
CA LEU A 248 8.36 -0.60 36.74
C LEU A 248 7.64 -0.76 38.10
N LEU A 249 6.36 -1.19 38.07
CA LEU A 249 5.59 -1.42 39.30
C LEU A 249 6.20 -2.54 40.14
N TRP A 250 6.64 -3.64 39.53
CA TRP A 250 7.33 -4.72 40.21
C TRP A 250 8.63 -4.24 40.82
N SER A 251 9.47 -3.52 40.10
CA SER A 251 10.72 -2.97 40.62
C SER A 251 10.50 -2.07 41.83
N ALA A 252 9.48 -1.19 41.77
CA ALA A 252 9.12 -0.30 42.86
C ALA A 252 8.60 -1.07 44.12
N ALA A 253 7.94 -2.20 43.92
CA ALA A 253 7.44 -3.02 45.01
C ALA A 253 8.52 -3.89 45.69
N MET A 254 9.66 -4.10 45.02
CA MET A 254 10.79 -4.91 45.54
C MET A 254 11.86 -4.10 46.27
N ILE A 255 11.81 -2.75 46.19
CA ILE A 255 12.67 -1.81 46.93
C ILE A 255 11.99 -1.38 48.24
#